data_38ff2b832f592aebb9f4d11021591c68
#
_entry.id   38ff2b832f592aebb9f4d11021591c68
#
_cell.length_a   1.000
_cell.length_b   1.000
_cell.length_c   1.000
_cell.angle_alpha   90.00
_cell.angle_beta   90.00
_cell.angle_gamma   90.00
#
_symmetry.space_group_name_H-M   'P 1'
#
loop_
_entity.id
_entity.type
_entity.pdbx_description
1 polymer ?
#
loop_
_entity_poly.entity_id
_entity_poly.type
_entity_poly.pdbx_seq_one_letter_code
_entity_poly.pdbx_strand_id
1 'polypeptide(L)'
;EFVLHYQPIVDLLSKVIGKKVTYQYSDNWLSYSKDMTEGSYDIVFDGPAFNGWRIEKLSHTPIVRLPEDFVFVVITKADNDRVKQVKDLAGRKICAHAPPNLGTLTMLSQFDNPARQPVIIETKGWDNSYKAMLDGKCAATVVPIKNLTKNDAGTKKLTKTLYQHKAMPNQAISVGPRIAPELHKKIAQALLTEEGKQATSKLRSAYAGKDFVPATRDEYAGMGDLLKSSLYYR
;
A
#
# COMPACT_ATOMS: atom_id res chain seq x y z
N GLU A 1 13.43 7.64 -14.90
CA GLU A 1 12.28 6.87 -15.46
C GLU A 1 10.95 7.27 -14.82
N PHE A 2 10.86 7.41 -13.51
CA PHE A 2 9.62 7.78 -12.82
C PHE A 2 9.10 9.19 -13.21
N VAL A 3 9.96 10.15 -13.45
CA VAL A 3 9.57 11.51 -13.87
C VAL A 3 8.74 11.48 -15.15
N LEU A 4 9.05 10.59 -16.09
CA LEU A 4 8.34 10.44 -17.37
C LEU A 4 6.90 9.88 -17.19
N HIS A 5 6.66 9.12 -16.11
CA HIS A 5 5.33 8.62 -15.81
C HIS A 5 4.40 9.71 -15.26
N TYR A 6 4.97 10.69 -14.58
CA TYR A 6 4.19 11.75 -13.93
C TYR A 6 4.04 13.02 -14.78
N GLN A 7 4.90 13.25 -15.78
CA GLN A 7 4.84 14.48 -16.57
C GLN A 7 3.47 14.71 -17.24
N PRO A 8 2.83 13.72 -17.89
CA PRO A 8 1.49 13.92 -18.45
C PRO A 8 0.43 14.24 -17.40
N ILE A 9 0.58 13.68 -16.20
CA ILE A 9 -0.33 13.92 -15.08
C ILE A 9 -0.14 15.36 -14.58
N VAL A 10 1.09 15.79 -14.41
CA VAL A 10 1.44 17.17 -14.01
C VAL A 10 0.89 18.19 -15.00
N ASP A 11 1.01 17.93 -16.29
CA ASP A 11 0.49 18.81 -17.36
C ASP A 11 -1.05 18.91 -17.30
N LEU A 12 -1.73 17.78 -17.15
CA LEU A 12 -3.18 17.75 -17.00
C LEU A 12 -3.64 18.50 -15.74
N LEU A 13 -3.01 18.23 -14.61
CA LEU A 13 -3.36 18.88 -13.35
C LEU A 13 -3.10 20.39 -13.37
N SER A 14 -2.01 20.83 -14.00
CA SER A 14 -1.71 22.25 -14.18
C SER A 14 -2.81 22.96 -14.98
N LYS A 15 -3.28 22.32 -16.05
CA LYS A 15 -4.39 22.82 -16.88
C LYS A 15 -5.70 22.91 -16.08
N VAL A 16 -6.03 21.87 -15.32
CA VAL A 16 -7.29 21.79 -14.54
C VAL A 16 -7.31 22.79 -13.40
N ILE A 17 -6.19 22.95 -12.68
CA ILE A 17 -6.07 23.82 -11.50
C ILE A 17 -5.85 25.28 -11.92
N GLY A 18 -5.31 25.51 -13.11
CA GLY A 18 -4.95 26.86 -13.59
C GLY A 18 -3.69 27.42 -12.92
N LYS A 19 -2.86 26.58 -12.34
CA LYS A 19 -1.59 26.94 -11.71
C LYS A 19 -0.53 25.89 -12.06
N LYS A 20 0.73 26.30 -12.03
CA LYS A 20 1.83 25.36 -12.26
C LYS A 20 1.86 24.27 -11.17
N VAL A 21 1.76 23.03 -11.59
CA VAL A 21 1.98 21.84 -10.79
C VAL A 21 3.39 21.33 -11.07
N THR A 22 4.10 20.92 -10.05
CA THR A 22 5.46 20.33 -10.16
C THR A 22 5.48 18.95 -9.53
N TYR A 23 6.19 18.04 -10.17
CA TYR A 23 6.44 16.72 -9.60
C TYR A 23 7.62 16.78 -8.64
N GLN A 24 7.41 16.32 -7.42
CA GLN A 24 8.45 16.18 -6.41
C GLN A 24 8.72 14.69 -6.18
N TYR A 25 9.93 14.29 -6.48
CA TYR A 25 10.40 12.92 -6.26
C TYR A 25 11.05 12.80 -4.89
N SER A 26 10.86 11.65 -4.25
CA SER A 26 11.56 11.26 -3.02
C SER A 26 12.46 10.07 -3.26
N ASP A 27 13.73 10.18 -2.93
CA ASP A 27 14.74 9.16 -3.22
C ASP A 27 14.58 7.89 -2.37
N ASN A 28 13.96 8.01 -1.21
CA ASN A 28 13.82 6.91 -0.26
C ASN A 28 12.65 7.15 0.70
N TRP A 29 12.28 6.10 1.42
CA TRP A 29 11.17 6.13 2.38
C TRP A 29 11.35 7.13 3.52
N LEU A 30 12.57 7.42 3.95
CA LEU A 30 12.80 8.38 5.03
C LEU A 30 12.51 9.81 4.58
N SER A 31 13.01 10.21 3.41
CA SER A 31 12.71 11.51 2.81
C SER A 31 11.23 11.67 2.53
N TYR A 32 10.60 10.63 1.94
CA TYR A 32 9.15 10.62 1.71
C TYR A 32 8.35 10.79 3.00
N SER A 33 8.71 10.06 4.06
CA SER A 33 8.04 10.15 5.35
C SER A 33 8.13 11.54 5.96
N LYS A 34 9.30 12.15 5.90
CA LYS A 34 9.52 13.52 6.37
C LYS A 34 8.61 14.50 5.63
N ASP A 35 8.71 14.53 4.30
CA ASP A 35 7.93 15.44 3.48
C ASP A 35 6.42 15.24 3.63
N MET A 36 6.00 13.97 3.76
CA MET A 36 4.60 13.63 3.99
C MET A 36 4.11 14.13 5.37
N THR A 37 4.87 13.87 6.43
CA THR A 37 4.47 14.28 7.79
C THR A 37 4.47 15.80 7.96
N GLU A 38 5.32 16.51 7.24
CA GLU A 38 5.36 17.98 7.19
C GLU A 38 4.25 18.58 6.30
N GLY A 39 3.48 17.76 5.58
CA GLY A 39 2.42 18.22 4.68
C GLY A 39 2.94 18.90 3.42
N SER A 40 4.12 18.52 2.94
CA SER A 40 4.77 19.15 1.79
C SER A 40 4.06 18.91 0.46
N TYR A 41 3.26 17.83 0.37
CA TYR A 41 2.58 17.43 -0.87
C TYR A 41 1.13 17.91 -0.91
N ASP A 42 0.72 18.49 -2.02
CA ASP A 42 -0.67 18.88 -2.27
C ASP A 42 -1.49 17.76 -2.90
N ILE A 43 -0.87 16.96 -3.76
CA ILE A 43 -1.50 15.83 -4.46
C ILE A 43 -0.55 14.63 -4.34
N VAL A 44 -1.07 13.49 -3.90
CA VAL A 44 -0.25 12.30 -3.65
C VAL A 44 -0.94 11.06 -4.19
N PHE A 45 -0.16 10.16 -4.79
CA PHE A 45 -0.59 8.83 -5.18
C PHE A 45 0.17 7.77 -4.38
N ASP A 46 -0.52 7.07 -3.52
CA ASP A 46 0.03 5.95 -2.74
C ASP A 46 -1.05 5.04 -2.13
N GLY A 47 -0.63 4.13 -1.26
CA GLY A 47 -1.46 3.07 -0.71
C GLY A 47 -2.43 3.50 0.40
N PRO A 48 -3.27 2.56 0.86
CA PRO A 48 -4.36 2.86 1.78
C PRO A 48 -3.91 3.32 3.16
N ALA A 49 -2.81 2.81 3.69
CA ALA A 49 -2.30 3.23 5.00
C ALA A 49 -1.90 4.71 5.00
N PHE A 50 -1.19 5.15 3.97
CA PHE A 50 -0.80 6.55 3.81
C PHE A 50 -2.00 7.46 3.56
N ASN A 51 -2.95 7.03 2.74
CA ASN A 51 -4.19 7.77 2.50
C ASN A 51 -4.98 7.95 3.80
N GLY A 52 -5.16 6.90 4.59
CA GLY A 52 -5.83 6.98 5.88
C GLY A 52 -5.13 7.92 6.85
N TRP A 53 -3.81 7.88 6.90
CA TRP A 53 -3.01 8.76 7.74
C TRP A 53 -3.18 10.23 7.34
N ARG A 54 -3.12 10.55 6.03
CA ARG A 54 -3.29 11.92 5.55
C ARG A 54 -4.70 12.48 5.74
N ILE A 55 -5.72 11.63 5.67
CA ILE A 55 -7.09 12.04 6.03
C ILE A 55 -7.12 12.55 7.46
N GLU A 56 -6.58 11.77 8.38
CA GLU A 56 -6.62 12.08 9.81
C GLU A 56 -5.73 13.26 10.21
N LYS A 57 -4.50 13.29 9.70
CA LYS A 57 -3.48 14.24 10.17
C LYS A 57 -3.38 15.50 9.33
N LEU A 58 -3.69 15.44 8.05
CA LEU A 58 -3.46 16.52 7.09
C LEU A 58 -4.72 16.94 6.34
N SER A 59 -5.88 16.41 6.67
CA SER A 59 -7.16 16.72 6.03
C SER A 59 -7.17 16.52 4.51
N HIS A 60 -6.40 15.55 4.00
CA HIS A 60 -6.47 15.15 2.60
C HIS A 60 -7.78 14.44 2.28
N THR A 61 -8.15 14.49 1.01
CA THR A 61 -9.33 13.78 0.47
C THR A 61 -8.89 12.87 -0.66
N PRO A 62 -9.02 11.55 -0.55
CA PRO A 62 -8.91 10.65 -1.69
C PRO A 62 -10.02 10.96 -2.70
N ILE A 63 -9.66 11.02 -3.98
CA ILE A 63 -10.58 11.44 -5.05
C ILE A 63 -10.78 10.38 -6.12
N VAL A 64 -9.73 9.65 -6.49
CA VAL A 64 -9.79 8.49 -7.37
C VAL A 64 -8.88 7.39 -6.84
N ARG A 65 -9.22 6.15 -7.14
CA ARG A 65 -8.44 4.98 -6.75
C ARG A 65 -8.40 3.93 -7.85
N LEU A 66 -7.42 3.06 -7.77
CA LEU A 66 -7.45 1.84 -8.57
C LEU A 66 -8.57 0.92 -8.04
N PRO A 67 -9.27 0.20 -8.94
CA PRO A 67 -10.25 -0.80 -8.53
C PRO A 67 -9.55 -2.02 -7.92
N GLU A 68 -10.34 -2.93 -7.37
CA GLU A 68 -9.91 -4.12 -6.63
C GLU A 68 -9.29 -3.79 -5.28
N ASP A 69 -9.56 -4.65 -4.34
CA ASP A 69 -9.04 -4.49 -2.98
C ASP A 69 -7.78 -5.33 -2.77
N PHE A 70 -6.96 -4.90 -1.83
CA PHE A 70 -5.87 -5.71 -1.30
C PHE A 70 -6.38 -6.65 -0.21
N VAL A 71 -6.02 -7.92 -0.32
CA VAL A 71 -6.20 -8.90 0.75
C VAL A 71 -4.86 -9.58 0.99
N PHE A 72 -4.32 -9.41 2.20
CA PHE A 72 -3.08 -10.04 2.62
C PHE A 72 -3.34 -11.21 3.56
N VAL A 73 -2.54 -12.24 3.44
CA VAL A 73 -2.57 -13.42 4.30
C VAL A 73 -1.19 -13.70 4.89
N VAL A 74 -1.18 -14.08 6.16
CA VAL A 74 0.01 -14.60 6.84
C VAL A 74 -0.07 -16.11 6.81
N ILE A 75 0.93 -16.74 6.23
CA ILE A 75 0.95 -18.19 5.98
C ILE A 75 2.22 -18.81 6.55
N THR A 76 2.12 -20.08 6.90
CA THR A 76 3.24 -20.96 7.28
C THR A 76 3.14 -22.28 6.53
N LYS A 77 4.16 -23.12 6.61
CA LYS A 77 4.12 -24.48 6.06
C LYS A 77 2.98 -25.29 6.70
N ALA A 78 2.29 -26.09 5.91
CA ALA A 78 1.18 -26.90 6.40
C ALA A 78 1.58 -27.85 7.54
N ASP A 79 2.82 -28.36 7.51
CA ASP A 79 3.40 -29.28 8.49
C ASP A 79 4.12 -28.57 9.67
N ASN A 80 4.03 -27.25 9.78
CA ASN A 80 4.63 -26.52 10.88
C ASN A 80 3.74 -26.61 12.14
N ASP A 81 3.97 -27.60 12.98
CA ASP A 81 3.20 -27.81 14.21
C ASP A 81 3.52 -26.84 15.35
N ARG A 82 4.63 -26.07 15.22
CA ARG A 82 5.05 -25.10 16.22
C ARG A 82 4.32 -23.77 16.13
N VAL A 83 3.66 -23.51 15.00
CA VAL A 83 2.94 -22.27 14.71
C VAL A 83 1.51 -22.61 14.33
N LYS A 84 0.56 -22.27 15.20
CA LYS A 84 -0.88 -22.53 15.02
C LYS A 84 -1.69 -21.29 14.77
N GLN A 85 -1.20 -20.14 15.24
CA GLN A 85 -1.86 -18.85 15.11
C GLN A 85 -0.80 -17.74 14.89
N VAL A 86 -1.24 -16.57 14.45
CA VAL A 86 -0.31 -15.46 14.13
C VAL A 86 0.53 -15.03 15.34
N LYS A 87 0.00 -15.06 16.55
CA LYS A 87 0.72 -14.67 17.78
C LYS A 87 1.88 -15.60 18.12
N ASP A 88 1.87 -16.84 17.63
CA ASP A 88 2.97 -17.79 17.80
C ASP A 88 4.24 -17.36 17.02
N LEU A 89 4.11 -16.37 16.14
CA LEU A 89 5.22 -15.81 15.38
C LEU A 89 6.08 -14.80 16.18
N ALA A 90 5.70 -14.46 17.40
CA ALA A 90 6.45 -13.56 18.25
C ALA A 90 7.93 -14.00 18.36
N GLY A 91 8.86 -13.08 18.02
CA GLY A 91 10.30 -13.34 18.03
C GLY A 91 10.81 -14.32 16.96
N ARG A 92 9.95 -14.85 16.11
CA ARG A 92 10.35 -15.74 15.01
C ARG A 92 10.68 -14.95 13.75
N LYS A 93 11.47 -15.55 12.86
CA LYS A 93 11.85 -14.96 11.57
C LYS A 93 10.67 -15.06 10.58
N ILE A 94 10.32 -13.95 9.96
CA ILE A 94 9.31 -13.84 8.92
C ILE A 94 9.96 -13.28 7.66
N CYS A 95 9.82 -13.98 6.54
CA CYS A 95 10.25 -13.48 5.24
C CYS A 95 9.18 -12.54 4.70
N ALA A 96 9.53 -11.28 4.53
CA ALA A 96 8.60 -10.26 4.06
C ALA A 96 9.34 -9.05 3.47
N HIS A 97 8.62 -8.20 2.78
CA HIS A 97 9.14 -6.89 2.41
C HIS A 97 9.37 -6.05 3.68
N ALA A 98 10.40 -5.20 3.68
CA ALA A 98 10.63 -4.29 4.79
C ALA A 98 9.45 -3.32 5.00
N PRO A 99 9.13 -2.92 6.25
CA PRO A 99 8.21 -1.81 6.49
C PRO A 99 8.69 -0.53 5.79
N PRO A 100 7.79 0.31 5.29
CA PRO A 100 6.34 0.33 5.49
C PRO A 100 5.53 -0.43 4.43
N ASN A 101 6.02 -1.55 3.89
CA ASN A 101 5.23 -2.36 2.98
C ASN A 101 3.89 -2.74 3.62
N LEU A 102 2.81 -2.57 2.87
CA LEU A 102 1.45 -2.75 3.38
C LEU A 102 1.19 -4.16 3.95
N GLY A 103 1.61 -5.20 3.23
CA GLY A 103 1.46 -6.58 3.70
C GLY A 103 2.16 -6.81 5.04
N THR A 104 3.39 -6.34 5.17
CA THR A 104 4.16 -6.43 6.41
C THR A 104 3.49 -5.66 7.55
N LEU A 105 2.97 -4.47 7.28
CA LEU A 105 2.23 -3.70 8.29
C LEU A 105 0.96 -4.41 8.77
N THR A 106 0.24 -5.09 7.88
CA THR A 106 -0.95 -5.86 8.29
C THR A 106 -0.61 -6.99 9.25
N MET A 107 0.52 -7.64 9.06
CA MET A 107 1.01 -8.67 9.99
C MET A 107 1.47 -8.05 11.31
N LEU A 108 2.29 -7.01 11.27
CA LEU A 108 2.81 -6.35 12.48
C LEU A 108 1.70 -5.76 13.33
N SER A 109 0.59 -5.33 12.74
CA SER A 109 -0.59 -4.83 13.47
C SER A 109 -1.26 -5.87 14.38
N GLN A 110 -0.92 -7.15 14.24
CA GLN A 110 -1.41 -8.22 15.10
C GLN A 110 -0.62 -8.35 16.42
N PHE A 111 0.44 -7.55 16.60
CA PHE A 111 1.31 -7.58 17.77
C PHE A 111 1.25 -6.24 18.51
N ASP A 112 0.54 -6.20 19.62
CA ASP A 112 0.34 -4.99 20.43
C ASP A 112 1.63 -4.52 21.12
N ASN A 113 2.54 -5.46 21.43
CA ASN A 113 3.78 -5.17 22.10
C ASN A 113 4.95 -5.24 21.10
N PRO A 114 5.65 -4.11 20.85
CA PRO A 114 6.82 -4.08 19.95
C PRO A 114 7.91 -5.08 20.31
N ALA A 115 8.08 -5.40 21.59
CA ALA A 115 9.07 -6.39 22.05
C ALA A 115 8.71 -7.83 21.67
N ARG A 116 7.46 -8.06 21.27
CA ARG A 116 6.96 -9.38 20.85
C ARG A 116 6.70 -9.47 19.36
N GLN A 117 7.13 -8.51 18.60
CA GLN A 117 7.02 -8.57 17.14
C GLN A 117 7.94 -9.64 16.56
N PRO A 118 7.59 -10.22 15.41
CA PRO A 118 8.49 -11.09 14.67
C PRO A 118 9.70 -10.31 14.14
N VAL A 119 10.75 -11.03 13.81
CA VAL A 119 11.95 -10.48 13.15
C VAL A 119 11.74 -10.56 11.64
N ILE A 120 11.76 -9.43 10.95
CA ILE A 120 11.60 -9.38 9.50
C ILE A 120 12.94 -9.71 8.83
N ILE A 121 12.93 -10.76 8.03
CA ILE A 121 14.01 -11.07 7.08
C ILE A 121 13.55 -10.55 5.74
N GLU A 122 14.18 -9.47 5.30
CA GLU A 122 13.76 -8.81 4.06
C GLU A 122 13.93 -9.71 2.85
N THR A 123 12.85 -9.85 2.09
CA THR A 123 12.83 -10.50 0.79
C THR A 123 12.17 -9.56 -0.22
N LYS A 124 12.66 -9.60 -1.46
CA LYS A 124 12.09 -8.80 -2.56
C LYS A 124 11.25 -9.70 -3.47
N GLY A 125 9.99 -9.34 -3.64
CA GLY A 125 9.04 -10.11 -4.44
C GLY A 125 8.27 -11.17 -3.64
N TRP A 126 6.96 -11.23 -3.89
CA TRP A 126 6.06 -12.13 -3.17
C TRP A 126 6.38 -13.61 -3.39
N ASP A 127 6.74 -13.98 -4.61
CA ASP A 127 7.12 -15.36 -4.94
C ASP A 127 8.41 -15.78 -4.21
N ASN A 128 9.36 -14.86 -4.08
CA ASN A 128 10.60 -15.10 -3.32
C ASN A 128 10.33 -15.25 -1.82
N SER A 129 9.43 -14.44 -1.28
CA SER A 129 9.01 -14.54 0.14
C SER A 129 8.34 -15.90 0.41
N TYR A 130 7.43 -16.31 -0.45
CA TYR A 130 6.75 -17.60 -0.39
C TYR A 130 7.75 -18.76 -0.44
N LYS A 131 8.65 -18.74 -1.42
CA LYS A 131 9.67 -19.77 -1.60
C LYS A 131 10.63 -19.85 -0.41
N ALA A 132 11.10 -18.72 0.10
CA ALA A 132 12.00 -18.68 1.25
C ALA A 132 11.35 -19.29 2.51
N MET A 133 10.06 -19.08 2.71
CA MET A 133 9.30 -19.71 3.79
C MET A 133 9.19 -21.25 3.56
N LEU A 134 8.88 -21.71 2.36
CA LEU A 134 8.83 -23.13 2.04
C LEU A 134 10.19 -23.82 2.24
N ASP A 135 11.28 -23.14 1.91
CA ASP A 135 12.66 -23.63 2.10
C ASP A 135 13.09 -23.64 3.57
N GLY A 136 12.23 -23.20 4.49
CA GLY A 136 12.50 -23.21 5.93
C GLY A 136 13.40 -22.08 6.42
N LYS A 137 13.69 -21.07 5.60
CA LYS A 137 14.49 -19.90 5.97
C LYS A 137 13.79 -19.02 7.00
N CYS A 138 12.45 -19.04 6.99
CA CYS A 138 11.59 -18.27 7.87
C CYS A 138 10.42 -19.15 8.34
N ALA A 139 9.87 -18.82 9.51
CA ALA A 139 8.72 -19.54 10.08
C ALA A 139 7.42 -19.28 9.30
N ALA A 140 7.29 -18.09 8.71
CA ALA A 140 6.10 -17.67 7.98
C ALA A 140 6.45 -16.58 6.96
N THR A 141 5.47 -16.21 6.16
CA THR A 141 5.52 -15.06 5.25
C THR A 141 4.16 -14.36 5.21
N VAL A 142 4.13 -13.15 4.69
CA VAL A 142 2.91 -12.41 4.36
C VAL A 142 2.90 -12.10 2.86
N VAL A 143 1.81 -12.46 2.20
CA VAL A 143 1.65 -12.30 0.74
C VAL A 143 0.22 -11.87 0.41
N PRO A 144 -0.01 -11.23 -0.77
CA PRO A 144 -1.36 -11.07 -1.28
C PRO A 144 -2.04 -12.43 -1.48
N ILE A 145 -3.34 -12.51 -1.20
CA ILE A 145 -4.10 -13.76 -1.37
C ILE A 145 -4.02 -14.31 -2.80
N LYS A 146 -3.94 -13.43 -3.81
CA LYS A 146 -3.78 -13.82 -5.21
C LYS A 146 -2.45 -14.55 -5.46
N ASN A 147 -1.39 -14.14 -4.75
CA ASN A 147 -0.09 -14.80 -4.83
C ASN A 147 -0.15 -16.19 -4.20
N LEU A 148 -0.79 -16.32 -3.04
CA LEU A 148 -1.03 -17.61 -2.40
C LEU A 148 -1.80 -18.56 -3.33
N THR A 149 -2.91 -18.10 -3.90
CA THR A 149 -3.74 -18.89 -4.81
C THR A 149 -2.94 -19.38 -6.02
N LYS A 150 -2.11 -18.53 -6.59
CA LYS A 150 -1.23 -18.88 -7.72
C LYS A 150 -0.22 -19.97 -7.35
N ASN A 151 0.42 -19.84 -6.19
CA ASN A 151 1.52 -20.72 -5.77
C ASN A 151 1.02 -22.03 -5.14
N ASP A 152 -0.15 -22.01 -4.50
CA ASP A 152 -0.76 -23.17 -3.82
C ASP A 152 -1.80 -23.90 -4.71
N ALA A 153 -1.82 -23.61 -6.01
CA ALA A 153 -2.77 -24.16 -6.98
C ALA A 153 -2.55 -25.66 -7.30
N GLY A 154 -1.55 -26.28 -6.69
CA GLY A 154 -1.26 -27.71 -6.89
C GLY A 154 -2.18 -28.64 -6.08
N THR A 155 -2.06 -29.94 -6.33
CA THR A 155 -2.84 -31.01 -5.66
C THR A 155 -2.49 -31.19 -4.18
N LYS A 156 -1.38 -30.60 -3.71
CA LYS A 156 -0.96 -30.62 -2.30
C LYS A 156 -1.00 -29.21 -1.75
N LYS A 157 -1.79 -29.04 -0.70
CA LYS A 157 -1.81 -27.82 0.08
C LYS A 157 -0.51 -27.71 0.89
N LEU A 158 0.42 -26.89 0.43
CA LEU A 158 1.75 -26.73 1.03
C LEU A 158 1.76 -25.80 2.25
N THR A 159 0.73 -24.99 2.40
CA THR A 159 0.65 -23.95 3.43
C THR A 159 -0.66 -24.01 4.19
N LYS A 160 -0.65 -23.38 5.37
CA LYS A 160 -1.85 -23.04 6.14
C LYS A 160 -1.85 -21.57 6.47
N THR A 161 -3.04 -20.97 6.44
CA THR A 161 -3.25 -19.55 6.75
C THR A 161 -3.36 -19.38 8.27
N LEU A 162 -2.54 -18.48 8.82
CA LEU A 162 -2.56 -18.10 10.24
C LEU A 162 -3.46 -16.89 10.48
N TYR A 163 -3.51 -15.98 9.50
CA TYR A 163 -4.27 -14.74 9.58
C TYR A 163 -4.58 -14.23 8.18
N GLN A 164 -5.76 -13.70 8.00
CA GLN A 164 -6.17 -12.97 6.81
C GLN A 164 -6.65 -11.58 7.22
N HIS A 165 -5.99 -10.56 6.72
CA HIS A 165 -6.41 -9.19 6.97
C HIS A 165 -7.68 -8.88 6.17
N LYS A 166 -8.55 -8.02 6.72
CA LYS A 166 -9.71 -7.52 5.99
C LYS A 166 -9.29 -6.86 4.68
N ALA A 167 -10.14 -6.93 3.68
CA ALA A 167 -9.91 -6.26 2.42
C ALA A 167 -9.69 -4.75 2.62
N MET A 168 -8.72 -4.19 1.92
CA MET A 168 -8.38 -2.76 1.95
C MET A 168 -8.47 -2.20 0.54
N PRO A 169 -8.93 -0.95 0.39
CA PRO A 169 -8.97 -0.30 -0.92
C PRO A 169 -7.56 -0.15 -1.50
N ASN A 170 -7.48 -0.08 -2.82
CA ASN A 170 -6.23 0.02 -3.57
C ASN A 170 -5.62 1.43 -3.49
N GLN A 171 -4.50 1.63 -4.17
CA GLN A 171 -3.81 2.91 -4.33
C GLN A 171 -4.78 4.01 -4.75
N ALA A 172 -4.64 5.19 -4.17
CA ALA A 172 -5.49 6.34 -4.46
C ALA A 172 -4.68 7.62 -4.68
N ILE A 173 -5.25 8.53 -5.45
CA ILE A 173 -4.81 9.92 -5.49
C ILE A 173 -5.61 10.69 -4.44
N SER A 174 -4.91 11.37 -3.55
CA SER A 174 -5.50 12.28 -2.57
C SER A 174 -5.08 13.72 -2.83
N VAL A 175 -5.94 14.66 -2.45
CA VAL A 175 -5.74 16.10 -2.59
C VAL A 175 -5.84 16.77 -1.23
N GLY A 176 -4.87 17.64 -0.92
CA GLY A 176 -4.78 18.34 0.34
C GLY A 176 -5.62 19.61 0.43
N PRO A 177 -5.75 20.17 1.65
CA PRO A 177 -6.65 21.29 1.93
C PRO A 177 -6.19 22.64 1.37
N ARG A 178 -4.93 22.76 0.92
CA ARG A 178 -4.45 23.99 0.23
C ARG A 178 -5.08 24.17 -1.15
N ILE A 179 -5.65 23.10 -1.71
CA ILE A 179 -6.42 23.13 -2.95
C ILE A 179 -7.91 23.21 -2.59
N ALA A 180 -8.62 24.17 -3.14
CA ALA A 180 -10.03 24.40 -2.84
C ALA A 180 -10.90 23.16 -3.16
N PRO A 181 -11.94 22.85 -2.35
CA PRO A 181 -12.79 21.68 -2.53
C PRO A 181 -13.44 21.56 -3.91
N GLU A 182 -13.77 22.69 -4.55
CA GLU A 182 -14.33 22.72 -5.91
C GLU A 182 -13.34 22.17 -6.94
N LEU A 183 -12.05 22.43 -6.73
CA LEU A 183 -10.98 21.88 -7.57
C LEU A 183 -10.76 20.40 -7.33
N HIS A 184 -11.00 19.89 -6.13
CA HIS A 184 -10.95 18.44 -5.86
C HIS A 184 -11.89 17.68 -6.81
N LYS A 185 -13.12 18.16 -6.97
CA LYS A 185 -14.10 17.57 -7.89
C LYS A 185 -13.67 17.67 -9.35
N LYS A 186 -13.16 18.83 -9.76
CA LYS A 186 -12.65 19.02 -11.13
C LYS A 186 -11.47 18.12 -11.44
N ILE A 187 -10.53 17.95 -10.49
CA ILE A 187 -9.39 17.05 -10.64
C ILE A 187 -9.87 15.60 -10.77
N ALA A 188 -10.78 15.17 -9.90
CA ALA A 188 -11.35 13.82 -9.96
C ALA A 188 -12.02 13.55 -11.30
N GLN A 189 -12.87 14.47 -11.78
CA GLN A 189 -13.54 14.36 -13.06
C GLN A 189 -12.55 14.30 -14.23
N ALA A 190 -11.52 15.16 -14.22
CA ALA A 190 -10.50 15.18 -15.27
C ALA A 190 -9.72 13.86 -15.35
N LEU A 191 -9.38 13.26 -14.21
CA LEU A 191 -8.67 11.99 -14.14
C LEU A 191 -9.51 10.81 -14.64
N LEU A 192 -10.83 10.91 -14.62
CA LEU A 192 -11.76 9.87 -15.09
C LEU A 192 -12.14 10.03 -16.57
N THR A 193 -11.77 11.13 -17.22
CA THR A 193 -11.98 11.32 -18.67
C THR A 193 -10.99 10.50 -19.49
N GLU A 194 -11.23 10.44 -20.79
CA GLU A 194 -10.31 9.77 -21.72
C GLU A 194 -8.91 10.41 -21.70
N GLU A 195 -8.84 11.75 -21.65
CA GLU A 195 -7.58 12.49 -21.48
C GLU A 195 -6.88 12.09 -20.17
N GLY A 196 -7.62 11.98 -19.06
CA GLY A 196 -7.12 11.53 -17.77
C GLY A 196 -6.61 10.09 -17.80
N LYS A 197 -7.31 9.20 -18.45
CA LYS A 197 -6.88 7.80 -18.65
C LYS A 197 -5.57 7.71 -19.42
N GLN A 198 -5.43 8.51 -20.47
CA GLN A 198 -4.17 8.58 -21.23
C GLN A 198 -3.03 9.15 -20.40
N ALA A 199 -3.27 10.26 -19.70
CA ALA A 199 -2.26 10.90 -18.85
C ALA A 199 -1.75 9.98 -17.75
N THR A 200 -2.61 9.14 -17.17
CA THR A 200 -2.28 8.22 -16.08
C THR A 200 -1.90 6.81 -16.54
N SER A 201 -1.87 6.51 -17.82
CA SER A 201 -1.71 5.16 -18.36
C SER A 201 -0.41 4.48 -17.91
N LYS A 202 0.71 5.18 -17.95
CA LYS A 202 2.01 4.64 -17.52
C LYS A 202 2.06 4.39 -16.01
N LEU A 203 1.51 5.32 -15.23
CA LEU A 203 1.38 5.14 -13.77
C LEU A 203 0.53 3.92 -13.46
N ARG A 204 -0.67 3.83 -14.06
CA ARG A 204 -1.58 2.70 -13.82
C ARG A 204 -0.99 1.35 -14.24
N SER A 205 -0.24 1.32 -15.34
CA SER A 205 0.41 0.09 -15.81
C SER A 205 1.40 -0.49 -14.79
N ALA A 206 2.05 0.35 -13.99
CA ALA A 206 2.91 -0.10 -12.89
C ALA A 206 2.13 -0.77 -11.75
N TYR A 207 0.81 -0.61 -11.71
CA TYR A 207 -0.08 -1.08 -10.64
C TYR A 207 -1.27 -1.92 -11.16
N ALA A 208 -1.11 -2.71 -12.20
CA ALA A 208 -2.12 -3.58 -12.81
C ALA A 208 -2.91 -3.00 -14.00
N GLY A 209 -2.68 -1.76 -14.41
CA GLY A 209 -3.15 -1.19 -15.68
C GLY A 209 -4.65 -0.87 -15.78
N LYS A 210 -5.44 -1.04 -14.72
CA LYS A 210 -6.88 -0.77 -14.72
C LYS A 210 -7.19 0.71 -14.60
N ASP A 211 -8.34 1.13 -15.11
CA ASP A 211 -8.84 2.51 -15.01
C ASP A 211 -9.12 2.89 -13.57
N PHE A 212 -8.89 4.16 -13.22
CA PHE A 212 -9.33 4.71 -11.95
C PHE A 212 -10.86 4.69 -11.82
N VAL A 213 -11.31 4.54 -10.59
CA VAL A 213 -12.71 4.69 -10.17
C VAL A 213 -12.77 5.78 -9.09
N PRO A 214 -13.94 6.39 -8.82
CA PRO A 214 -14.08 7.34 -7.74
C PRO A 214 -13.65 6.75 -6.38
N ALA A 215 -13.03 7.57 -5.54
CA ALA A 215 -12.66 7.22 -4.16
C ALA A 215 -13.39 8.13 -3.17
N THR A 216 -13.57 7.65 -1.94
CA THR A 216 -14.17 8.39 -0.83
C THR A 216 -13.27 8.35 0.39
N ARG A 217 -13.44 9.32 1.28
CA ARG A 217 -12.74 9.34 2.58
C ARG A 217 -13.08 8.12 3.43
N ASP A 218 -14.33 7.71 3.43
CA ASP A 218 -14.80 6.60 4.28
C ASP A 218 -14.14 5.27 3.92
N GLU A 219 -13.81 5.06 2.65
CA GLU A 219 -13.10 3.86 2.20
C GLU A 219 -11.71 3.71 2.85
N TYR A 220 -11.05 4.83 3.16
CA TYR A 220 -9.68 4.88 3.69
C TYR A 220 -9.62 5.25 5.19
N ALA A 221 -10.73 5.62 5.80
CA ALA A 221 -10.77 6.03 7.19
C ALA A 221 -10.23 4.94 8.12
N GLY A 222 -9.34 5.32 9.05
CA GLY A 222 -8.73 4.40 10.01
C GLY A 222 -7.56 3.56 9.47
N MET A 223 -7.31 3.55 8.15
CA MET A 223 -6.22 2.78 7.55
C MET A 223 -4.83 3.26 8.01
N GLY A 224 -4.71 4.52 8.42
CA GLY A 224 -3.47 5.09 8.97
C GLY A 224 -2.97 4.42 10.25
N ASP A 225 -3.83 3.70 10.96
CA ASP A 225 -3.44 2.95 12.15
C ASP A 225 -2.36 1.90 11.87
N LEU A 226 -2.32 1.37 10.65
CA LEU A 226 -1.25 0.44 10.23
C LEU A 226 0.14 1.07 10.28
N LEU A 227 0.26 2.38 10.08
CA LEU A 227 1.53 3.10 10.14
C LEU A 227 2.05 3.32 11.57
N LYS A 228 1.20 3.15 12.59
CA LYS A 228 1.62 3.27 14.01
C LYS A 228 2.67 2.23 14.40
N SER A 229 2.74 1.12 13.67
CA SER A 229 3.80 0.11 13.83
C SER A 229 5.13 0.55 13.23
N SER A 230 5.15 1.63 12.45
CA SER A 230 6.35 2.23 11.85
C SER A 230 6.83 3.42 12.67
N LEU A 231 8.15 3.49 12.93
CA LEU A 231 8.77 4.56 13.72
C LEU A 231 8.54 5.97 13.15
N TYR A 232 8.32 6.09 11.84
CA TYR A 232 8.25 7.37 11.14
C TYR A 232 6.87 8.06 11.18
N TYR A 233 5.82 7.37 11.65
CA TYR A 233 4.43 7.85 11.59
C TYR A 233 3.71 7.81 12.94
N ARG A 234 4.44 7.81 14.03
CA ARG A 234 3.90 7.83 15.39
C ARG A 234 3.41 9.21 15.79
#